data_49fda36588bdfd27320c00ab2f4f17d9
#
_entry.id   49fda36588bdfd27320c00ab2f4f17d9
#
_cell.length_a   1.000
_cell.length_b   1.000
_cell.length_c   1.000
_cell.angle_alpha   90.00
_cell.angle_beta   90.00
_cell.angle_gamma   90.00
#
_symmetry.space_group_name_H-M   'P 1'
#
loop_
_entity.id
_entity.type
_entity.pdbx_description
1 polymer ?
#
loop_
_entity_poly.entity_id
_entity_poly.type
_entity_poly.pdbx_seq_one_letter_code
_entity_poly.pdbx_strand_id
1 'polypeptide(L)'
;MMAKNLSLIAMHTNYDLSHLNEYVLSEILDFTPKERDGFLLYADVNLSFDELCERLKTKLNLIHLRVCKGRKFDRNAPIKRLAFCTGSGGDLIDIVKADVFLTGDLKYHQAMSAAQNNLTMLDIGHFESERYFGESLAKYLQILPIPTIISNSKNPFSYS
;
A
#
# COMPACT_ATOMS: atom_id res chain seq x y z
N MET A 1 3.92 -28.63 16.13
CA MET A 1 3.31 -27.58 16.96
C MET A 1 2.55 -28.14 18.15
N MET A 2 1.69 -29.16 18.00
CA MET A 2 0.92 -29.73 19.14
C MET A 2 1.79 -30.20 20.30
N ALA A 3 2.96 -30.83 20.06
CA ALA A 3 3.87 -31.29 21.11
C ALA A 3 4.49 -30.17 21.98
N LYS A 4 4.28 -28.90 21.64
CA LYS A 4 4.84 -27.73 22.35
C LYS A 4 3.75 -26.79 22.87
N ASN A 5 2.49 -27.18 22.83
CA ASN A 5 1.35 -26.31 23.18
C ASN A 5 1.36 -24.98 22.46
N LEU A 6 1.69 -24.99 21.17
CA LEU A 6 1.74 -23.80 20.31
C LEU A 6 0.49 -23.75 19.44
N SER A 7 -0.13 -22.58 19.38
CA SER A 7 -1.19 -22.26 18.43
C SER A 7 -0.66 -21.37 17.32
N LEU A 8 -1.16 -21.56 16.10
CA LEU A 8 -0.86 -20.71 14.96
C LEU A 8 -2.15 -20.05 14.46
N ILE A 9 -2.13 -18.74 14.36
CA ILE A 9 -3.20 -17.96 13.72
C ILE A 9 -2.60 -17.32 12.49
N ALA A 10 -3.16 -17.62 11.31
CA ALA A 10 -2.80 -16.98 10.06
C ALA A 10 -3.83 -15.89 9.75
N MET A 11 -3.35 -14.66 9.59
CA MET A 11 -4.13 -13.51 9.15
C MET A 11 -3.56 -13.04 7.82
N HIS A 12 -4.41 -12.79 6.86
CA HIS A 12 -4.04 -12.39 5.51
C HIS A 12 -5.03 -11.35 4.98
N THR A 13 -5.53 -11.48 3.79
CA THR A 13 -6.44 -10.60 3.06
C THR A 13 -7.57 -9.96 3.90
N ASN A 14 -8.10 -10.68 4.90
CA ASN A 14 -9.11 -10.15 5.81
C ASN A 14 -8.57 -9.02 6.71
N TYR A 15 -7.29 -9.11 7.10
CA TYR A 15 -6.66 -8.07 7.90
C TYR A 15 -6.30 -6.85 7.05
N ASP A 16 -5.85 -7.06 5.82
CA ASP A 16 -5.57 -5.98 4.87
C ASP A 16 -6.83 -5.14 4.64
N LEU A 17 -7.96 -5.83 4.39
CA LEU A 17 -9.24 -5.18 4.17
C LEU A 17 -9.73 -4.40 5.41
N SER A 18 -9.60 -4.98 6.59
CA SER A 18 -10.22 -4.42 7.80
C SER A 18 -9.34 -3.37 8.51
N HIS A 19 -8.00 -3.49 8.42
CA HIS A 19 -7.08 -2.72 9.26
C HIS A 19 -5.84 -2.21 8.52
N LEU A 20 -5.08 -3.08 7.84
CA LEU A 20 -3.75 -2.74 7.36
C LEU A 20 -3.76 -1.62 6.33
N ASN A 21 -4.67 -1.68 5.34
CA ASN A 21 -4.78 -0.63 4.32
C ASN A 21 -5.00 0.75 4.96
N GLU A 22 -5.90 0.82 5.93
CA GLU A 22 -6.20 2.08 6.63
C GLU A 22 -5.02 2.54 7.48
N TYR A 23 -4.40 1.62 8.22
CA TYR A 23 -3.23 1.91 9.03
C TYR A 23 -2.08 2.49 8.19
N VAL A 24 -1.76 1.87 7.06
CA VAL A 24 -0.67 2.34 6.22
C VAL A 24 -1.03 3.67 5.56
N LEU A 25 -2.25 3.83 5.04
CA LEU A 25 -2.65 5.07 4.41
C LEU A 25 -2.66 6.25 5.40
N SER A 26 -3.21 6.05 6.60
CA SER A 26 -3.37 7.15 7.58
C SER A 26 -2.15 7.37 8.45
N GLU A 27 -1.62 6.31 9.09
CA GLU A 27 -0.57 6.45 10.10
C GLU A 27 0.84 6.53 9.49
N ILE A 28 1.05 5.87 8.34
CA ILE A 28 2.37 5.83 7.72
C ILE A 28 2.49 6.91 6.64
N LEU A 29 1.51 6.99 5.72
CA LEU A 29 1.57 7.91 4.58
C LEU A 29 0.99 9.30 4.88
N ASP A 30 0.33 9.48 6.03
CA ASP A 30 -0.34 10.72 6.47
C ASP A 30 -1.40 11.22 5.47
N PHE A 31 -2.19 10.28 4.92
CA PHE A 31 -3.36 10.61 4.12
C PHE A 31 -4.64 10.24 4.86
N THR A 32 -5.63 11.11 4.80
CA THR A 32 -6.93 10.85 5.43
C THR A 32 -7.84 10.05 4.49
N PRO A 33 -8.19 8.78 4.81
CA PRO A 33 -9.15 8.03 4.03
C PRO A 33 -10.50 8.74 3.96
N LYS A 34 -11.10 8.81 2.77
CA LYS A 34 -12.42 9.42 2.53
C LYS A 34 -13.48 8.43 2.10
N GLU A 35 -13.07 7.41 1.37
CA GLU A 35 -13.96 6.41 0.80
C GLU A 35 -13.26 5.06 0.76
N ARG A 36 -14.03 3.99 0.89
CA ARG A 36 -13.59 2.60 0.74
C ARG A 36 -14.46 1.89 -0.28
N ASP A 37 -13.84 1.21 -1.23
CA ASP A 37 -14.49 0.29 -2.17
C ASP A 37 -13.72 -1.04 -2.15
N GLY A 38 -14.21 -1.99 -1.36
CA GLY A 38 -13.50 -3.24 -1.11
C GLY A 38 -12.09 -3.00 -0.52
N PHE A 39 -11.06 -3.42 -1.25
CA PHE A 39 -9.66 -3.22 -0.86
C PHE A 39 -9.14 -1.81 -1.16
N LEU A 40 -9.80 -1.07 -2.03
CA LEU A 40 -9.39 0.28 -2.38
C LEU A 40 -9.77 1.27 -1.28
N LEU A 41 -8.79 2.02 -0.81
CA LEU A 41 -9.00 3.23 -0.05
C LEU A 41 -8.74 4.44 -0.94
N TYR A 42 -9.58 5.45 -0.82
CA TYR A 42 -9.41 6.71 -1.54
C TYR A 42 -9.13 7.84 -0.56
N ALA A 43 -8.26 8.75 -0.95
CA ALA A 43 -8.03 9.99 -0.23
C ALA A 43 -8.02 11.17 -1.20
N ASP A 44 -8.64 12.27 -0.77
CA ASP A 44 -8.55 13.54 -1.47
C ASP A 44 -7.23 14.20 -1.05
N VAL A 45 -6.48 14.66 -2.04
CA VAL A 45 -5.18 15.29 -1.87
C VAL A 45 -5.08 16.53 -2.76
N ASN A 46 -4.05 17.32 -2.55
CA ASN A 46 -3.70 18.42 -3.46
C ASN A 46 -2.18 18.51 -3.52
N LEU A 47 -1.58 17.62 -4.29
CA LEU A 47 -0.13 17.45 -4.38
C LEU A 47 0.31 17.47 -5.85
N SER A 48 1.50 17.98 -6.09
CA SER A 48 2.19 17.70 -7.35
C SER A 48 2.65 16.24 -7.39
N PHE A 49 2.91 15.73 -8.59
CA PHE A 49 3.45 14.37 -8.76
C PHE A 49 4.78 14.17 -8.03
N ASP A 50 5.63 15.19 -8.05
CA ASP A 50 6.94 15.12 -7.40
C ASP A 50 6.84 15.10 -5.87
N GLU A 51 5.98 15.92 -5.28
CA GLU A 51 5.70 15.90 -3.84
C GLU A 51 5.17 14.55 -3.39
N LEU A 52 4.26 13.95 -4.17
CA LEU A 52 3.76 12.60 -3.87
C LEU A 52 4.89 11.57 -3.91
N CYS A 53 5.71 11.57 -4.96
CA CYS A 53 6.85 10.64 -5.07
C CYS A 53 7.84 10.78 -3.92
N GLU A 54 8.20 12.01 -3.54
CA GLU A 54 9.14 12.24 -2.42
C GLU A 54 8.52 11.85 -1.07
N ARG A 55 7.25 12.10 -0.86
CA ARG A 55 6.53 11.63 0.34
C ARG A 55 6.56 10.12 0.44
N LEU A 56 6.23 9.40 -0.62
CA LEU A 56 6.22 7.93 -0.64
C LEU A 56 7.62 7.37 -0.37
N LYS A 57 8.65 7.90 -1.03
CA LYS A 57 10.04 7.49 -0.79
C LYS A 57 10.44 7.68 0.66
N THR A 58 10.16 8.85 1.22
CA THR A 58 10.53 9.18 2.59
C THR A 58 9.79 8.32 3.60
N LYS A 59 8.46 8.22 3.48
CA LYS A 59 7.61 7.51 4.44
C LYS A 59 7.79 5.99 4.42
N LEU A 60 8.00 5.42 3.25
CA LEU A 60 8.21 3.99 3.08
C LEU A 60 9.69 3.59 3.02
N ASN A 61 10.61 4.55 3.11
CA ASN A 61 12.05 4.35 2.97
C ASN A 61 12.42 3.62 1.67
N LEU A 62 11.87 4.13 0.54
CA LEU A 62 12.11 3.54 -0.78
C LEU A 62 13.33 4.16 -1.44
N ILE A 63 14.24 3.32 -1.91
CA ILE A 63 15.36 3.75 -2.76
C ILE A 63 14.84 4.06 -4.17
N HIS A 64 13.94 3.23 -4.67
CA HIS A 64 13.35 3.33 -6.00
C HIS A 64 11.83 3.32 -5.92
N LEU A 65 11.20 4.02 -6.85
CA LEU A 65 9.75 4.01 -7.05
C LEU A 65 9.48 3.70 -8.51
N ARG A 66 8.78 2.60 -8.78
CA ARG A 66 8.38 2.26 -10.15
C ARG A 66 7.13 3.05 -10.51
N VAL A 67 7.17 3.69 -11.66
CA VAL A 67 6.07 4.55 -12.14
C VAL A 67 5.55 4.03 -13.47
N CYS A 68 4.25 3.76 -13.54
CA CYS A 68 3.53 3.56 -14.79
C CYS A 68 2.67 4.79 -15.05
N LYS A 69 2.97 5.52 -16.11
CA LYS A 69 2.25 6.75 -16.48
C LYS A 69 1.06 6.44 -17.38
N GLY A 70 -0.10 6.99 -17.05
CA GLY A 70 -1.24 7.02 -17.95
C GLY A 70 -0.92 7.77 -19.24
N ARG A 71 -1.63 7.47 -20.34
CA ARG A 71 -1.37 8.10 -21.66
C ARG A 71 -1.49 9.62 -21.67
N LYS A 72 -2.36 10.17 -20.82
CA LYS A 72 -2.58 11.62 -20.68
C LYS A 72 -1.89 12.19 -19.44
N PHE A 73 -0.87 11.49 -18.92
CA PHE A 73 -0.15 11.96 -17.75
C PHE A 73 0.48 13.33 -18.00
N ASP A 74 0.12 14.28 -17.16
CA ASP A 74 0.76 15.60 -17.10
C ASP A 74 1.43 15.76 -15.72
N ARG A 75 2.75 15.90 -15.71
CA ARG A 75 3.54 16.05 -14.48
C ARG A 75 3.19 17.33 -13.71
N ASN A 76 2.69 18.36 -14.41
CA ASN A 76 2.35 19.66 -13.84
C ASN A 76 0.91 19.71 -13.33
N ALA A 77 0.07 18.75 -13.70
CA ALA A 77 -1.30 18.68 -13.20
C ALA A 77 -1.30 18.26 -11.74
N PRO A 78 -2.10 18.91 -10.87
CA PRO A 78 -2.22 18.51 -9.47
C PRO A 78 -2.94 17.17 -9.37
N ILE A 79 -2.45 16.29 -8.51
CA ILE A 79 -3.13 15.08 -8.08
C ILE A 79 -4.17 15.49 -7.04
N LYS A 80 -5.45 15.22 -7.32
CA LYS A 80 -6.58 15.57 -6.44
C LYS A 80 -7.12 14.38 -5.67
N ARG A 81 -7.02 13.19 -6.26
CA ARG A 81 -7.53 11.96 -5.67
C ARG A 81 -6.53 10.84 -5.88
N LEU A 82 -6.18 10.16 -4.80
CA LEU A 82 -5.39 8.93 -4.85
C LEU A 82 -6.24 7.72 -4.43
N ALA A 83 -5.93 6.57 -5.03
CA ALA A 83 -6.36 5.27 -4.58
C ALA A 83 -5.18 4.52 -3.97
N PHE A 84 -5.43 3.66 -3.00
CA PHE A 84 -4.41 2.92 -2.28
C PHE A 84 -4.87 1.49 -1.97
N CYS A 85 -3.94 0.56 -2.10
CA CYS A 85 -4.08 -0.82 -1.63
C CYS A 85 -2.69 -1.37 -1.28
N THR A 86 -2.51 -1.96 -0.11
CA THR A 86 -1.27 -2.66 0.26
C THR A 86 -1.07 -3.93 -0.59
N GLY A 87 0.15 -4.45 -0.62
CA GLY A 87 0.47 -5.68 -1.33
C GLY A 87 0.24 -5.58 -2.84
N SER A 88 -0.35 -6.60 -3.44
CA SER A 88 -0.55 -6.72 -4.89
C SER A 88 -1.97 -6.34 -5.32
N GLY A 89 -2.23 -5.04 -5.48
CA GLY A 89 -3.53 -4.51 -5.91
C GLY A 89 -3.71 -4.39 -7.43
N GLY A 90 -2.79 -4.90 -8.23
CA GLY A 90 -2.81 -4.72 -9.69
C GLY A 90 -4.05 -5.25 -10.41
N ASP A 91 -4.79 -6.17 -9.82
CA ASP A 91 -6.03 -6.70 -10.40
C ASP A 91 -7.25 -5.77 -10.17
N LEU A 92 -7.08 -4.70 -9.38
CA LEU A 92 -8.13 -3.71 -9.10
C LEU A 92 -8.16 -2.54 -10.11
N ILE A 93 -7.24 -2.50 -11.08
CA ILE A 93 -7.03 -1.39 -12.03
C ILE A 93 -8.33 -0.93 -12.69
N ASP A 94 -9.17 -1.85 -13.10
CA ASP A 94 -10.38 -1.55 -13.89
C ASP A 94 -11.49 -0.87 -13.07
N ILE A 95 -11.40 -0.91 -11.74
CA ILE A 95 -12.39 -0.29 -10.85
C ILE A 95 -11.86 0.97 -10.16
N VAL A 96 -10.57 1.31 -10.33
CA VAL A 96 -9.96 2.50 -9.72
C VAL A 96 -10.53 3.78 -10.32
N LYS A 97 -10.97 4.70 -9.45
CA LYS A 97 -11.51 6.02 -9.80
C LYS A 97 -10.68 7.12 -9.14
N ALA A 98 -9.43 7.26 -9.58
CA ALA A 98 -8.48 8.23 -9.02
C ALA A 98 -7.49 8.71 -10.09
N ASP A 99 -6.77 9.80 -9.79
CA ASP A 99 -5.71 10.32 -10.66
C ASP A 99 -4.47 9.41 -10.61
N VAL A 100 -4.24 8.81 -9.43
CA VAL A 100 -3.11 7.92 -9.19
C VAL A 100 -3.52 6.74 -8.30
N PHE A 101 -2.93 5.57 -8.56
CA PHE A 101 -3.12 4.37 -7.75
C PHE A 101 -1.78 3.91 -7.15
N LEU A 102 -1.73 3.77 -5.84
CA LEU A 102 -0.58 3.31 -5.06
C LEU A 102 -0.79 1.85 -4.67
N THR A 103 0.09 0.95 -5.09
CA THR A 103 0.06 -0.48 -4.73
C THR A 103 1.42 -1.10 -4.99
N GLY A 104 1.62 -2.38 -4.72
CA GLY A 104 2.85 -3.12 -4.99
C GLY A 104 2.70 -4.19 -6.06
N ASP A 105 3.82 -4.83 -6.41
CA ASP A 105 3.89 -6.01 -7.28
C ASP A 105 3.22 -5.87 -8.65
N LEU A 106 3.34 -4.70 -9.28
CA LEU A 106 2.77 -4.48 -10.60
C LEU A 106 3.44 -5.36 -11.67
N LYS A 107 2.62 -6.18 -12.33
CA LYS A 107 3.03 -6.97 -13.48
C LYS A 107 3.03 -6.12 -14.76
N TYR A 108 3.82 -6.53 -15.76
CA TYR A 108 3.95 -5.82 -17.02
C TYR A 108 2.60 -5.56 -17.71
N HIS A 109 1.75 -6.58 -17.83
CA HIS A 109 0.45 -6.42 -18.49
C HIS A 109 -0.53 -5.54 -17.70
N GLN A 110 -0.45 -5.54 -16.36
CA GLN A 110 -1.23 -4.64 -15.51
C GLN A 110 -0.81 -3.18 -15.72
N ALA A 111 0.50 -2.92 -15.80
CA ALA A 111 1.02 -1.59 -16.11
C ALA A 111 0.58 -1.13 -17.52
N MET A 112 0.58 -2.03 -18.51
CA MET A 112 0.05 -1.70 -19.86
C MET A 112 -1.44 -1.36 -19.83
N SER A 113 -2.26 -2.14 -19.12
CA SER A 113 -3.69 -1.88 -18.97
C SER A 113 -3.94 -0.54 -18.30
N ALA A 114 -3.25 -0.25 -17.20
CA ALA A 114 -3.34 1.02 -16.50
C ALA A 114 -3.01 2.21 -17.40
N ALA A 115 -1.91 2.11 -18.15
CA ALA A 115 -1.51 3.14 -19.10
C ALA A 115 -2.58 3.37 -20.19
N GLN A 116 -3.19 2.29 -20.71
CA GLN A 116 -4.27 2.37 -21.71
C GLN A 116 -5.53 3.02 -21.14
N ASN A 117 -5.86 2.70 -19.90
CA ASN A 117 -7.00 3.28 -19.16
C ASN A 117 -6.72 4.70 -18.63
N ASN A 118 -5.58 5.26 -18.98
CA ASN A 118 -5.13 6.58 -18.51
C ASN A 118 -4.97 6.69 -16.98
N LEU A 119 -4.73 5.58 -16.30
CA LEU A 119 -4.44 5.54 -14.87
C LEU A 119 -2.93 5.59 -14.65
N THR A 120 -2.48 6.53 -13.83
CA THR A 120 -1.08 6.55 -13.37
C THR A 120 -0.96 5.67 -12.13
N MET A 121 0.05 4.79 -12.13
CA MET A 121 0.30 3.90 -10.99
C MET A 121 1.71 4.09 -10.43
N LEU A 122 1.81 4.04 -9.13
CA LEU A 122 3.06 4.03 -8.39
C LEU A 122 3.19 2.71 -7.65
N ASP A 123 4.16 1.91 -8.07
CA ASP A 123 4.50 0.64 -7.42
C ASP A 123 5.42 0.94 -6.22
N ILE A 124 4.84 0.88 -5.05
CA ILE A 124 5.48 1.19 -3.77
C ILE A 124 6.11 -0.04 -3.09
N GLY A 125 6.09 -1.20 -3.77
CA GLY A 125 6.60 -2.46 -3.27
C GLY A 125 5.59 -3.20 -2.38
N HIS A 126 5.58 -4.52 -2.50
CA HIS A 126 4.72 -5.40 -1.70
C HIS A 126 5.17 -5.38 -0.22
N PHE A 127 6.42 -5.78 0.00
CA PHE A 127 7.00 -5.80 1.35
C PHE A 127 6.96 -4.43 2.01
N GLU A 128 7.29 -3.38 1.29
CA GLU A 128 7.37 -2.01 1.79
C GLU A 128 6.00 -1.49 2.24
N SER A 129 4.92 -1.94 1.60
CA SER A 129 3.54 -1.58 1.98
C SER A 129 2.96 -2.45 3.11
N GLU A 130 3.41 -3.72 3.25
CA GLU A 130 2.85 -4.67 4.22
C GLU A 130 3.70 -4.89 5.47
N ARG A 131 4.97 -4.45 5.50
CA ARG A 131 5.86 -4.65 6.66
C ARG A 131 5.32 -4.08 7.97
N TYR A 132 4.36 -3.19 7.90
CA TYR A 132 3.69 -2.56 9.04
C TYR A 132 2.62 -3.44 9.70
N PHE A 133 2.37 -4.64 9.16
CA PHE A 133 1.40 -5.59 9.71
C PHE A 133 1.65 -5.87 11.20
N GLY A 134 2.89 -6.16 11.59
CA GLY A 134 3.25 -6.45 12.97
C GLY A 134 2.96 -5.28 13.91
N GLU A 135 3.30 -4.06 13.51
CA GLU A 135 3.06 -2.84 14.29
C GLU A 135 1.56 -2.55 14.41
N SER A 136 0.84 -2.64 13.28
CA SER A 136 -0.60 -2.45 13.24
C SER A 136 -1.32 -3.45 14.15
N LEU A 137 -0.99 -4.74 14.05
CA LEU A 137 -1.60 -5.78 14.89
C LEU A 137 -1.24 -5.62 16.37
N ALA A 138 0.00 -5.27 16.69
CA ALA A 138 0.44 -5.08 18.06
C ALA A 138 -0.37 -3.99 18.79
N LYS A 139 -0.78 -2.91 18.11
CA LYS A 139 -1.66 -1.88 18.68
C LYS A 139 -2.98 -2.47 19.22
N TYR A 140 -3.57 -3.42 18.50
CA TYR A 140 -4.80 -4.10 18.95
C TYR A 140 -4.54 -5.11 20.06
N LEU A 141 -3.40 -5.79 20.04
CA LEU A 141 -3.05 -6.78 21.05
C LEU A 141 -2.68 -6.16 22.40
N GLN A 142 -2.30 -4.88 22.44
CA GLN A 142 -1.97 -4.17 23.70
C GLN A 142 -3.10 -4.14 24.73
N ILE A 143 -4.35 -4.29 24.29
CA ILE A 143 -5.51 -4.39 25.22
C ILE A 143 -5.58 -5.73 25.96
N LEU A 144 -4.81 -6.71 25.50
CA LEU A 144 -4.77 -8.03 26.10
C LEU A 144 -3.58 -8.13 27.08
N PRO A 145 -3.71 -8.84 28.21
CA PRO A 145 -2.62 -9.04 29.17
C PRO A 145 -1.63 -10.12 28.67
N ILE A 146 -1.20 -10.00 27.40
CA ILE A 146 -0.33 -10.97 26.73
C ILE A 146 0.90 -10.23 26.21
N PRO A 147 2.13 -10.66 26.55
CA PRO A 147 3.33 -10.06 25.99
C PRO A 147 3.38 -10.33 24.48
N THR A 148 3.57 -9.26 23.70
CA THR A 148 3.64 -9.31 22.23
C THR A 148 5.06 -9.05 21.76
N ILE A 149 5.59 -9.90 20.89
CA ILE A 149 6.91 -9.75 20.26
C ILE A 149 6.69 -9.70 18.74
N ILE A 150 7.16 -8.60 18.12
CA ILE A 150 7.14 -8.45 16.67
C ILE A 150 8.41 -9.06 16.11
N SER A 151 8.28 -9.99 15.16
CA SER A 151 9.43 -10.55 14.43
C SER A 151 10.03 -9.51 13.50
N ASN A 152 11.36 -9.44 13.47
CA ASN A 152 12.09 -8.56 12.54
C ASN A 152 12.23 -9.22 11.16
N SER A 153 11.16 -9.18 10.37
CA SER A 153 11.16 -9.65 8.99
C SER A 153 11.91 -8.70 8.08
N LYS A 154 12.64 -9.25 7.11
CA LYS A 154 13.40 -8.48 6.12
C LYS A 154 12.86 -8.76 4.73
N ASN A 155 12.96 -7.73 3.85
CA ASN A 155 12.70 -7.93 2.44
C ASN A 155 13.66 -9.01 1.90
N PRO A 156 13.17 -10.09 1.25
CA PRO A 156 14.03 -11.10 0.63
C PRO A 156 14.78 -10.57 -0.61
N PHE A 157 14.31 -9.46 -1.19
CA PHE A 157 14.96 -8.85 -2.36
C PHE A 157 16.00 -7.81 -1.91
N SER A 158 17.09 -7.76 -2.67
CA SER A 158 18.09 -6.69 -2.61
C SER A 158 18.20 -6.04 -3.99
N TYR A 159 18.52 -4.75 -3.99
CA TYR A 159 18.72 -3.99 -5.23
C TYR A 159 20.19 -3.67 -5.36
N SER A 160 20.79 -3.95 -6.52
CA SER A 160 22.18 -3.69 -6.85
C SER A 160 22.32 -2.62 -7.92
#